data_7394cff0baca6db7b3193954e4a3f4d3
#
_entry.id   7394cff0baca6db7b3193954e4a3f4d3
#
_cell.length_a   1.000
_cell.length_b   1.000
_cell.length_c   1.000
_cell.angle_alpha   90.00
_cell.angle_beta   90.00
_cell.angle_gamma   90.00
#
_symmetry.space_group_name_H-M   'P 1'
#
loop_
_entity.id
_entity.type
_entity.pdbx_description
1 polymer ?
#
loop_
_entity_poly.entity_id
_entity_poly.type
_entity_poly.pdbx_seq_one_letter_code
_entity_poly.pdbx_strand_id
1 'polypeptide(L)'
;MSFLRFNRFVLYDVFPTVRVGFASSAFLTDSVFVASQLLNAVRDLIIPFIRSADQDTFDAKKTERNGVNGHAGKRSTALVDYKRPEELQDILQLEFPTAGKGQDGLIQILEKVLRYSVNTWHQGFLDKLYASTNAPGVAAELILAALNTNVHVYQVSPALSVIEKHTARQLASLFGLTGPHAGGISVQGGSASNTTSIVIARNNLFPSTKTDGYGDRRFVLFTSAHGHYSIEKAAQMLGF
;
A
#
# COMPACT_ATOMS: atom_id res chain seq x y z
N MET A 1 -4.61 -36.97 -2.50
CA MET A 1 -3.71 -35.89 -2.08
C MET A 1 -3.16 -35.22 -3.32
N SER A 2 -3.80 -34.18 -3.77
CA SER A 2 -3.39 -33.39 -4.93
C SER A 2 -3.34 -31.94 -4.49
N PHE A 3 -2.14 -31.44 -4.23
CA PHE A 3 -1.91 -30.03 -3.97
C PHE A 3 -2.06 -29.27 -5.28
N LEU A 4 -3.09 -28.43 -5.34
CA LEU A 4 -3.25 -27.42 -6.38
C LEU A 4 -2.05 -26.45 -6.34
N ARG A 5 -1.17 -26.58 -7.31
CA ARG A 5 -0.18 -25.55 -7.66
C ARG A 5 -0.90 -24.40 -8.36
N PHE A 6 -1.38 -23.44 -7.58
CA PHE A 6 -1.70 -22.12 -8.09
C PHE A 6 -0.47 -21.23 -7.85
N ASN A 7 0.16 -20.86 -8.93
CA ASN A 7 0.97 -19.67 -9.16
C ASN A 7 2.23 -19.99 -9.94
N ARG A 8 2.15 -19.79 -11.23
CA ARG A 8 3.21 -19.30 -12.12
C ARG A 8 2.82 -19.28 -13.61
N PHE A 9 1.54 -19.49 -13.93
CA PHE A 9 1.15 -19.75 -15.34
C PHE A 9 0.37 -18.65 -16.05
N VAL A 10 0.21 -17.44 -15.48
CA VAL A 10 -0.64 -16.40 -16.13
C VAL A 10 0.18 -15.27 -16.78
N LEU A 11 1.49 -15.22 -16.63
CA LEU A 11 2.31 -14.13 -17.19
C LEU A 11 3.34 -14.55 -18.26
N TYR A 12 3.49 -15.83 -18.54
CA TYR A 12 4.51 -16.28 -19.51
C TYR A 12 4.04 -16.40 -20.97
N ASP A 13 2.74 -16.45 -21.23
CA ASP A 13 2.21 -16.64 -22.60
C ASP A 13 1.80 -15.34 -23.30
N VAL A 14 1.95 -14.17 -22.68
CA VAL A 14 1.57 -12.88 -23.29
C VAL A 14 2.76 -12.11 -23.85
N PHE A 15 3.99 -12.50 -23.53
CA PHE A 15 5.17 -11.83 -24.08
C PHE A 15 5.95 -12.79 -24.97
N PRO A 16 6.17 -12.46 -26.25
CA PRO A 16 7.13 -13.20 -27.06
C PRO A 16 8.49 -13.09 -26.38
N THR A 17 9.18 -14.22 -26.31
CA THR A 17 10.48 -14.42 -25.69
C THR A 17 11.44 -13.29 -26.07
N VAL A 18 11.55 -12.25 -25.27
CA VAL A 18 12.68 -11.34 -25.30
C VAL A 18 13.85 -12.15 -24.77
N ARG A 19 14.69 -12.69 -25.66
CA ARG A 19 16.00 -13.20 -25.28
C ARG A 19 16.78 -12.00 -24.74
N VAL A 20 16.78 -11.82 -23.43
CA VAL A 20 17.76 -10.98 -22.75
C VAL A 20 19.08 -11.71 -22.90
N GLY A 21 19.86 -11.32 -23.91
CA GLY A 21 21.23 -11.76 -24.03
C GLY A 21 21.95 -11.30 -22.76
N PHE A 22 22.45 -12.27 -21.99
CA PHE A 22 23.38 -11.98 -20.90
C PHE A 22 24.68 -11.43 -21.54
N ALA A 23 24.74 -10.12 -21.67
CA ALA A 23 25.98 -9.44 -21.99
C ALA A 23 26.91 -9.54 -20.76
N SER A 24 28.15 -9.84 -21.06
CA SER A 24 29.33 -10.08 -20.24
C SER A 24 29.41 -9.36 -18.90
N SER A 25 30.22 -9.91 -18.00
CA SER A 25 30.59 -9.57 -16.63
C SER A 25 30.83 -8.07 -16.27
N ALA A 26 30.75 -7.17 -17.21
CA ALA A 26 30.80 -5.72 -16.99
C ALA A 26 29.49 -5.13 -16.42
N PHE A 27 28.36 -5.86 -16.48
CA PHE A 27 27.06 -5.38 -15.99
C PHE A 27 26.80 -5.67 -14.50
N LEU A 28 27.64 -6.45 -13.83
CA LEU A 28 27.47 -6.80 -12.42
C LEU A 28 28.14 -5.83 -11.45
N THR A 29 28.91 -4.87 -11.94
CA THR A 29 29.71 -3.99 -11.06
C THR A 29 28.96 -2.81 -10.47
N ASP A 30 27.67 -2.57 -10.80
CA ASP A 30 27.08 -1.31 -10.43
C ASP A 30 25.63 -1.30 -9.93
N SER A 31 25.06 -2.45 -9.53
CA SER A 31 23.70 -2.44 -8.94
C SER A 31 23.61 -1.61 -7.67
N VAL A 32 24.67 -1.62 -6.86
CA VAL A 32 24.75 -0.82 -5.62
C VAL A 32 24.89 0.66 -5.94
N PHE A 33 25.73 1.00 -6.91
CA PHE A 33 25.92 2.38 -7.36
C PHE A 33 24.64 2.95 -7.99
N VAL A 34 24.01 2.22 -8.90
CA VAL A 34 22.73 2.60 -9.52
C VAL A 34 21.63 2.73 -8.46
N ALA A 35 21.52 1.77 -7.55
CA ALA A 35 20.55 1.85 -6.46
C ALA A 35 20.80 3.07 -5.58
N SER A 36 22.05 3.36 -5.21
CA SER A 36 22.41 4.53 -4.42
C SER A 36 22.05 5.84 -5.13
N GLN A 37 22.36 5.96 -6.42
CA GLN A 37 21.99 7.15 -7.20
C GLN A 37 20.49 7.34 -7.29
N LEU A 38 19.71 6.27 -7.58
CA LEU A 38 18.26 6.33 -7.65
C LEU A 38 17.63 6.67 -6.31
N LEU A 39 18.08 6.07 -5.21
CA LEU A 39 17.59 6.38 -3.87
C LEU A 39 17.84 7.82 -3.49
N ASN A 40 19.02 8.36 -3.81
CA ASN A 40 19.33 9.78 -3.59
C ASN A 40 18.43 10.70 -4.43
N ALA A 41 18.26 10.40 -5.71
CA ALA A 41 17.39 11.18 -6.58
C ALA A 41 15.92 11.15 -6.10
N VAL A 42 15.41 9.99 -5.72
CA VAL A 42 14.05 9.84 -5.17
C VAL A 42 13.90 10.59 -3.84
N ARG A 43 14.89 10.52 -2.94
CA ARG A 43 14.92 11.33 -1.71
C ARG A 43 14.81 12.82 -2.03
N ASP A 44 15.56 13.29 -3.02
CA ASP A 44 15.60 14.70 -3.41
C ASP A 44 14.28 15.18 -4.05
N LEU A 45 13.43 14.27 -4.51
CA LEU A 45 12.05 14.53 -4.92
C LEU A 45 11.08 14.51 -3.73
N ILE A 46 11.18 13.49 -2.87
CA ILE A 46 10.21 13.25 -1.79
C ILE A 46 10.33 14.29 -0.68
N ILE A 47 11.55 14.69 -0.29
CA ILE A 47 11.72 15.64 0.83
C ILE A 47 11.12 17.02 0.53
N PRO A 48 11.32 17.63 -0.66
CA PRO A 48 10.61 18.87 -1.01
C PRO A 48 9.10 18.68 -1.09
N PHE A 49 8.61 17.54 -1.58
CA PHE A 49 7.17 17.24 -1.64
C PHE A 49 6.54 17.21 -0.25
N ILE A 50 7.17 16.55 0.72
CA ILE A 50 6.72 16.55 2.12
C ILE A 50 6.80 17.95 2.72
N ARG A 51 7.92 18.65 2.50
CA ARG A 51 8.13 20.00 3.04
C ARG A 51 7.11 21.00 2.53
N SER A 52 6.67 20.88 1.27
CA SER A 52 5.65 21.77 0.72
C SER A 52 4.34 21.74 1.51
N ALA A 53 3.94 20.58 2.01
CA ALA A 53 2.75 20.43 2.85
C ALA A 53 2.85 21.20 4.17
N ASP A 54 4.03 21.21 4.79
CA ASP A 54 4.27 21.94 6.04
C ASP A 54 4.31 23.48 5.80
N GLN A 55 5.00 23.94 4.75
CA GLN A 55 5.14 25.36 4.44
C GLN A 55 3.81 26.04 4.19
N ASP A 56 2.91 25.41 3.42
CA ASP A 56 1.59 25.96 3.16
C ASP A 56 0.78 26.21 4.44
N THR A 57 0.95 25.33 5.43
CA THR A 57 0.29 25.50 6.73
C THR A 57 0.89 26.67 7.51
N PHE A 58 2.19 26.89 7.46
CA PHE A 58 2.85 28.00 8.12
C PHE A 58 2.47 29.35 7.50
N ASP A 59 2.46 29.41 6.17
CA ASP A 59 2.12 30.63 5.44
C ASP A 59 0.66 31.02 5.61
N ALA A 60 -0.25 30.06 5.63
CA ALA A 60 -1.66 30.30 5.93
C ALA A 60 -1.85 30.90 7.35
N LYS A 61 -1.20 30.31 8.38
CA LYS A 61 -1.26 30.82 9.76
C LYS A 61 -0.63 32.21 9.92
N LYS A 62 0.42 32.52 9.17
CA LYS A 62 1.06 33.83 9.21
C LYS A 62 0.17 34.91 8.59
N THR A 63 -0.53 34.61 7.52
CA THR A 63 -1.49 35.49 6.85
C THR A 63 -2.68 35.80 7.77
N GLU A 64 -3.22 34.80 8.47
CA GLU A 64 -4.31 35.00 9.45
C GLU A 64 -3.89 35.89 10.62
N ARG A 65 -2.68 35.69 11.16
CA ARG A 65 -2.15 36.49 12.28
C ARG A 65 -1.91 37.95 11.95
N ASN A 66 -1.60 38.27 10.70
CA ASN A 66 -1.28 39.64 10.29
C ASN A 66 -2.51 40.47 9.91
N GLY A 67 -3.73 39.96 10.07
CA GLY A 67 -4.97 40.73 9.91
C GLY A 67 -5.18 41.36 8.54
N VAL A 68 -4.52 40.89 7.51
CA VAL A 68 -4.66 41.41 6.15
C VAL A 68 -5.95 40.88 5.53
N ASN A 69 -7.04 41.55 5.78
CA ASN A 69 -8.26 41.47 5.00
C ASN A 69 -7.97 42.06 3.61
N GLY A 70 -7.60 41.26 2.69
CA GLY A 70 -7.43 41.77 1.33
C GLY A 70 -6.71 40.75 0.45
N HIS A 71 -7.46 40.16 -0.43
CA HIS A 71 -7.02 39.30 -1.54
C HIS A 71 -6.19 38.10 -1.06
N ALA A 72 -6.89 36.98 -0.92
CA ALA A 72 -6.24 35.68 -0.76
C ALA A 72 -5.16 35.55 -1.82
N GLY A 73 -3.93 35.80 -1.41
CA GLY A 73 -2.76 35.56 -2.25
C GLY A 73 -2.91 34.15 -2.78
N LYS A 74 -2.74 34.00 -4.07
CA LYS A 74 -2.84 32.74 -4.78
C LYS A 74 -2.07 31.70 -3.93
N ARG A 75 -2.80 30.77 -3.25
CA ARG A 75 -2.16 29.72 -2.46
C ARG A 75 -1.16 29.05 -3.39
N SER A 76 0.10 29.04 -3.01
CA SER A 76 1.20 28.65 -3.92
C SER A 76 1.19 27.17 -4.24
N THR A 77 0.49 26.37 -3.40
CA THR A 77 0.38 24.93 -3.62
C THR A 77 -1.07 24.50 -3.45
N ALA A 78 -1.62 23.92 -4.49
CA ALA A 78 -2.87 23.22 -4.42
C ALA A 78 -2.64 21.84 -3.78
N LEU A 79 -3.62 21.33 -3.01
CA LEU A 79 -3.61 19.97 -2.48
C LEU A 79 -3.36 18.92 -3.59
N VAL A 80 -3.83 19.24 -4.79
CA VAL A 80 -3.59 18.47 -6.01
C VAL A 80 -3.68 19.41 -7.22
N ASP A 81 -2.76 19.27 -8.18
CA ASP A 81 -2.87 19.88 -9.51
C ASP A 81 -3.80 19.02 -10.37
N TYR A 82 -5.13 19.20 -10.15
CA TYR A 82 -6.14 18.36 -10.77
C TYR A 82 -6.13 18.48 -12.30
N LYS A 83 -6.14 17.33 -12.95
CA LYS A 83 -6.32 17.17 -14.40
C LYS A 83 -7.43 16.16 -14.66
N ARG A 84 -8.09 16.26 -15.78
CA ARG A 84 -9.01 15.21 -16.23
C ARG A 84 -8.22 13.96 -16.61
N PRO A 85 -8.82 12.76 -16.51
CA PRO A 85 -8.10 11.51 -16.80
C PRO A 85 -7.41 11.50 -18.17
N GLU A 86 -8.05 12.01 -19.20
CA GLU A 86 -7.52 12.05 -20.56
C GLU A 86 -6.30 12.97 -20.66
N GLU A 87 -6.37 14.16 -20.07
CA GLU A 87 -5.23 15.11 -20.00
C GLU A 87 -4.07 14.50 -19.22
N LEU A 88 -4.37 13.77 -18.14
CA LEU A 88 -3.35 13.14 -17.32
C LEU A 88 -2.64 11.99 -18.05
N GLN A 89 -3.37 11.20 -18.86
CA GLN A 89 -2.77 10.18 -19.72
C GLN A 89 -1.77 10.79 -20.70
N ASP A 90 -2.14 11.88 -21.37
CA ASP A 90 -1.27 12.59 -22.30
C ASP A 90 -0.01 13.15 -21.61
N ILE A 91 -0.18 13.74 -20.43
CA ILE A 91 0.94 14.30 -19.63
C ILE A 91 1.90 13.19 -19.18
N LEU A 92 1.38 12.09 -18.71
CA LEU A 92 2.17 10.98 -18.16
C LEU A 92 2.81 10.13 -19.25
N GLN A 93 2.25 10.15 -20.47
CA GLN A 93 2.78 9.36 -21.60
C GLN A 93 2.95 7.87 -21.22
N LEU A 94 1.85 7.24 -20.79
CA LEU A 94 1.85 5.90 -20.20
C LEU A 94 2.11 4.76 -21.21
N GLU A 95 2.26 5.06 -22.48
CA GLU A 95 2.60 4.04 -23.47
C GLU A 95 4.01 3.49 -23.24
N PHE A 96 4.17 2.20 -23.47
CA PHE A 96 5.48 1.56 -23.37
C PHE A 96 6.43 2.13 -24.42
N PRO A 97 7.56 2.72 -24.03
CA PRO A 97 8.50 3.26 -24.99
C PRO A 97 9.18 2.13 -25.76
N THR A 98 9.46 2.36 -27.03
CA THR A 98 10.19 1.41 -27.90
C THR A 98 11.64 1.20 -27.47
N ALA A 99 12.22 2.17 -26.72
CA ALA A 99 13.55 2.09 -26.15
C ALA A 99 13.54 2.60 -24.71
N GLY A 100 14.41 2.06 -23.86
CA GLY A 100 14.55 2.50 -22.47
C GLY A 100 14.99 3.95 -22.39
N LYS A 101 14.38 4.74 -21.49
CA LYS A 101 14.69 6.16 -21.26
C LYS A 101 15.75 6.38 -20.18
N GLY A 102 16.34 5.30 -19.65
CA GLY A 102 17.36 5.38 -18.61
C GLY A 102 16.89 5.99 -17.29
N GLN A 103 17.84 6.36 -16.44
CA GLN A 103 17.59 6.94 -15.13
C GLN A 103 16.86 8.29 -15.22
N ASP A 104 17.25 9.14 -16.17
CA ASP A 104 16.64 10.46 -16.33
C ASP A 104 15.15 10.35 -16.69
N GLY A 105 14.80 9.43 -17.58
CA GLY A 105 13.41 9.18 -17.94
C GLY A 105 12.59 8.66 -16.75
N LEU A 106 13.19 7.82 -15.89
CA LEU A 106 12.53 7.36 -14.66
C LEU A 106 12.29 8.54 -13.70
N ILE A 107 13.30 9.40 -13.46
CA ILE A 107 13.15 10.56 -12.58
C ILE A 107 12.09 11.52 -13.10
N GLN A 108 12.07 11.82 -14.39
CA GLN A 108 11.05 12.68 -15.01
C GLN A 108 9.63 12.15 -14.82
N ILE A 109 9.40 10.84 -14.92
CA ILE A 109 8.05 10.28 -14.67
C ILE A 109 7.70 10.33 -13.18
N LEU A 110 8.64 10.10 -12.28
CA LEU A 110 8.42 10.21 -10.84
C LEU A 110 8.08 11.64 -10.41
N GLU A 111 8.74 12.66 -10.98
CA GLU A 111 8.38 14.06 -10.78
C GLU A 111 6.94 14.35 -11.19
N LYS A 112 6.53 13.87 -12.37
CA LYS A 112 5.14 14.01 -12.84
C LYS A 112 4.16 13.28 -11.91
N VAL A 113 4.47 12.06 -11.48
CA VAL A 113 3.62 11.30 -10.55
C VAL A 113 3.43 12.07 -9.25
N LEU A 114 4.50 12.60 -8.65
CA LEU A 114 4.39 13.40 -7.42
C LEU A 114 3.59 14.68 -7.66
N ARG A 115 3.84 15.39 -8.75
CA ARG A 115 3.16 16.66 -9.09
C ARG A 115 1.65 16.49 -9.21
N TYR A 116 1.17 15.41 -9.85
CA TYR A 116 -0.25 15.18 -10.10
C TYR A 116 -0.91 14.27 -9.07
N SER A 117 -0.18 13.85 -8.03
CA SER A 117 -0.73 13.12 -6.89
C SER A 117 -1.23 14.08 -5.82
N VAL A 118 -2.24 13.61 -5.07
CA VAL A 118 -2.68 14.33 -3.86
C VAL A 118 -1.56 14.27 -2.83
N ASN A 119 -1.16 15.43 -2.30
CA ASN A 119 -0.22 15.49 -1.19
C ASN A 119 -0.92 15.17 0.13
N THR A 120 -0.91 13.89 0.52
CA THR A 120 -1.59 13.42 1.74
C THR A 120 -0.91 13.87 3.04
N TRP A 121 0.30 14.43 2.98
CA TRP A 121 0.95 15.09 4.12
C TRP A 121 0.34 16.44 4.44
N HIS A 122 -0.37 17.04 3.49
CA HIS A 122 -0.98 18.35 3.67
C HIS A 122 -2.13 18.28 4.70
N GLN A 123 -2.16 19.20 5.66
CA GLN A 123 -3.18 19.24 6.71
C GLN A 123 -4.62 19.43 6.18
N GLY A 124 -4.78 19.93 4.98
CA GLY A 124 -6.07 20.03 4.29
C GLY A 124 -6.56 18.72 3.67
N PHE A 125 -5.81 17.62 3.76
CA PHE A 125 -6.27 16.31 3.27
C PHE A 125 -7.20 15.67 4.29
N LEU A 126 -8.52 15.84 4.09
CA LEU A 126 -9.57 15.37 5.00
C LEU A 126 -10.61 14.46 4.31
N ASP A 127 -10.38 14.11 3.04
CA ASP A 127 -11.40 13.47 2.22
C ASP A 127 -11.65 11.99 2.57
N LYS A 128 -10.63 11.24 2.97
CA LYS A 128 -10.72 9.79 3.21
C LYS A 128 -10.46 9.41 4.66
N LEU A 129 -10.85 8.18 5.03
CA LEU A 129 -10.66 7.63 6.37
C LEU A 129 -9.23 7.13 6.63
N TYR A 130 -8.25 7.57 5.87
CA TYR A 130 -6.84 7.32 6.10
C TYR A 130 -6.08 8.64 6.19
N ALA A 131 -5.10 8.66 7.06
CA ALA A 131 -4.18 9.79 7.19
C ALA A 131 -2.96 9.62 6.26
N SER A 132 -2.12 10.63 6.22
CA SER A 132 -0.78 10.49 5.66
C SER A 132 0.03 9.45 6.43
N THR A 133 1.12 8.97 5.82
CA THR A 133 2.13 8.22 6.53
C THR A 133 2.93 9.15 7.47
N ASN A 134 3.90 8.58 8.18
CA ASN A 134 4.84 9.31 9.03
C ASN A 134 6.29 8.94 8.68
N ALA A 135 7.26 9.66 9.19
CA ALA A 135 8.66 9.42 8.85
C ALA A 135 9.14 7.97 9.17
N PRO A 136 8.81 7.36 10.34
CA PRO A 136 9.09 5.95 10.58
C PRO A 136 8.43 5.01 9.57
N GLY A 137 7.19 5.29 9.16
CA GLY A 137 6.48 4.49 8.16
C GLY A 137 7.16 4.52 6.80
N VAL A 138 7.57 5.69 6.32
CA VAL A 138 8.33 5.82 5.06
C VAL A 138 9.65 5.03 5.13
N ALA A 139 10.38 5.13 6.24
CA ALA A 139 11.62 4.40 6.42
C ALA A 139 11.39 2.87 6.46
N ALA A 140 10.33 2.42 7.12
CA ALA A 140 9.96 1.01 7.18
C ALA A 140 9.60 0.46 5.79
N GLU A 141 8.79 1.19 5.00
CA GLU A 141 8.44 0.81 3.63
C GLU A 141 9.67 0.71 2.72
N LEU A 142 10.65 1.61 2.88
CA LEU A 142 11.89 1.53 2.14
C LEU A 142 12.69 0.26 2.48
N ILE A 143 12.75 -0.11 3.75
CA ILE A 143 13.37 -1.37 4.18
C ILE A 143 12.62 -2.59 3.63
N LEU A 144 11.27 -2.56 3.68
CA LEU A 144 10.45 -3.64 3.13
C LEU A 144 10.65 -3.80 1.62
N ALA A 145 10.76 -2.70 0.88
CA ALA A 145 11.05 -2.71 -0.55
C ALA A 145 12.44 -3.34 -0.84
N ALA A 146 13.45 -3.03 -0.03
CA ALA A 146 14.79 -3.59 -0.17
C ALA A 146 14.84 -5.08 0.20
N LEU A 147 14.11 -5.50 1.23
CA LEU A 147 14.04 -6.91 1.64
C LEU A 147 13.25 -7.76 0.64
N ASN A 148 12.21 -7.20 0.03
CA ASN A 148 11.32 -7.86 -0.92
C ASN A 148 10.93 -9.30 -0.48
N THR A 149 10.55 -9.45 0.78
CA THR A 149 10.27 -10.74 1.40
C THR A 149 8.79 -10.92 1.73
N ASN A 150 8.40 -12.10 2.17
CA ASN A 150 7.03 -12.44 2.49
C ASN A 150 6.95 -13.24 3.80
N VAL A 151 6.03 -12.89 4.68
CA VAL A 151 5.85 -13.51 6.02
C VAL A 151 5.04 -14.80 6.01
N HIS A 152 4.72 -15.37 4.85
CA HIS A 152 3.92 -16.60 4.74
C HIS A 152 4.59 -17.82 5.39
N VAL A 153 5.92 -17.88 5.42
CA VAL A 153 6.69 -18.89 6.14
C VAL A 153 7.91 -18.28 6.81
N TYR A 154 8.23 -18.78 7.99
CA TYR A 154 9.34 -18.31 8.81
C TYR A 154 10.69 -18.36 8.08
N GLN A 155 10.93 -19.41 7.28
CA GLN A 155 12.23 -19.66 6.64
C GLN A 155 12.65 -18.56 5.65
N VAL A 156 11.70 -17.90 5.02
CA VAL A 156 11.99 -16.82 4.05
C VAL A 156 11.92 -15.43 4.64
N SER A 157 11.31 -15.27 5.82
CA SER A 157 11.18 -13.97 6.50
C SER A 157 11.18 -14.14 8.02
N PRO A 158 12.28 -14.61 8.63
CA PRO A 158 12.27 -14.95 10.05
C PRO A 158 12.00 -13.73 10.94
N ALA A 159 12.69 -12.62 10.73
CA ALA A 159 12.53 -11.42 11.54
C ALA A 159 11.09 -10.86 11.47
N LEU A 160 10.56 -10.67 10.25
CA LEU A 160 9.23 -10.08 10.09
C LEU A 160 8.12 -11.01 10.57
N SER A 161 8.28 -12.34 10.44
CA SER A 161 7.32 -13.31 11.00
C SER A 161 7.24 -13.25 12.52
N VAL A 162 8.37 -13.02 13.20
CA VAL A 162 8.41 -12.83 14.65
C VAL A 162 7.79 -11.49 15.04
N ILE A 163 8.13 -10.41 14.31
CA ILE A 163 7.58 -9.07 14.52
C ILE A 163 6.07 -9.09 14.37
N GLU A 164 5.54 -9.69 13.30
CA GLU A 164 4.10 -9.81 13.06
C GLU A 164 3.38 -10.45 14.24
N LYS A 165 3.83 -11.64 14.66
CA LYS A 165 3.24 -12.36 15.79
C LYS A 165 3.30 -11.58 17.09
N HIS A 166 4.44 -10.95 17.37
CA HIS A 166 4.62 -10.16 18.58
C HIS A 166 3.71 -8.93 18.58
N THR A 167 3.70 -8.17 17.50
CA THR A 167 2.89 -6.96 17.36
C THR A 167 1.39 -7.28 17.43
N ALA A 168 0.96 -8.35 16.75
CA ALA A 168 -0.43 -8.80 16.80
C ALA A 168 -0.87 -9.17 18.22
N ARG A 169 0.00 -9.85 19.00
CA ARG A 169 -0.26 -10.18 20.40
C ARG A 169 -0.31 -8.94 21.29
N GLN A 170 0.61 -8.00 21.10
CA GLN A 170 0.59 -6.72 21.83
C GLN A 170 -0.69 -5.93 21.53
N LEU A 171 -1.07 -5.84 20.26
CA LEU A 171 -2.32 -5.19 19.88
C LEU A 171 -3.55 -5.87 20.51
N ALA A 172 -3.62 -7.19 20.47
CA ALA A 172 -4.70 -7.96 21.09
C ALA A 172 -4.81 -7.68 22.61
N SER A 173 -3.68 -7.55 23.29
CA SER A 173 -3.65 -7.25 24.72
C SER A 173 -4.25 -5.89 25.09
N LEU A 174 -4.15 -4.88 24.19
CA LEU A 174 -4.77 -3.57 24.39
C LEU A 174 -6.30 -3.63 24.39
N PHE A 175 -6.87 -4.66 23.78
CA PHE A 175 -8.30 -4.95 23.79
C PHE A 175 -8.71 -5.99 24.85
N GLY A 176 -7.83 -6.31 25.80
CA GLY A 176 -8.09 -7.29 26.85
C GLY A 176 -8.02 -8.76 26.39
N LEU A 177 -7.58 -9.01 25.17
CA LEU A 177 -7.42 -10.37 24.65
C LEU A 177 -6.03 -10.92 25.05
N THR A 178 -5.94 -11.56 26.23
CA THR A 178 -4.68 -12.00 26.85
C THR A 178 -4.55 -13.52 26.94
N GLY A 179 -5.50 -14.29 26.43
CA GLY A 179 -5.49 -15.75 26.47
C GLY A 179 -4.30 -16.38 25.71
N PRO A 180 -4.04 -17.68 25.87
CA PRO A 180 -2.89 -18.38 25.27
C PRO A 180 -2.94 -18.36 23.72
N HIS A 181 -4.11 -18.20 23.15
CA HIS A 181 -4.35 -18.13 21.71
C HIS A 181 -4.60 -16.71 21.20
N ALA A 182 -4.43 -15.70 22.08
CA ALA A 182 -4.54 -14.28 21.64
C ALA A 182 -3.44 -13.93 20.63
N GLY A 183 -3.80 -13.21 19.58
CA GLY A 183 -2.89 -12.81 18.52
C GLY A 183 -3.65 -12.37 17.29
N GLY A 184 -3.01 -12.45 16.14
CA GLY A 184 -3.59 -12.06 14.87
C GLY A 184 -2.62 -12.30 13.73
N ILE A 185 -3.06 -11.92 12.55
CA ILE A 185 -2.26 -11.91 11.32
C ILE A 185 -2.50 -10.61 10.58
N SER A 186 -1.50 -10.15 9.85
CA SER A 186 -1.63 -9.06 8.91
C SER A 186 -2.27 -9.55 7.60
N VAL A 187 -3.25 -8.82 7.10
CA VAL A 187 -3.92 -9.10 5.84
C VAL A 187 -4.04 -7.83 5.00
N GLN A 188 -4.28 -7.98 3.71
CA GLN A 188 -4.31 -6.88 2.76
C GLN A 188 -5.65 -6.13 2.81
N GLY A 189 -5.68 -5.07 3.59
CA GLY A 189 -6.83 -4.17 3.71
C GLY A 189 -7.95 -4.69 4.61
N GLY A 190 -8.83 -3.76 5.04
CA GLY A 190 -9.92 -4.03 5.97
C GLY A 190 -10.94 -5.04 5.46
N SER A 191 -11.19 -5.10 4.14
CA SER A 191 -12.11 -6.08 3.55
C SER A 191 -11.61 -7.51 3.72
N ALA A 192 -10.32 -7.76 3.48
CA ALA A 192 -9.71 -9.06 3.73
C ALA A 192 -9.69 -9.41 5.22
N SER A 193 -9.47 -8.41 6.08
CA SER A 193 -9.53 -8.56 7.53
C SER A 193 -10.91 -9.01 8.00
N ASN A 194 -11.98 -8.36 7.54
CA ASN A 194 -13.35 -8.72 7.85
C ASN A 194 -13.68 -10.13 7.36
N THR A 195 -13.35 -10.47 6.12
CA THR A 195 -13.56 -11.81 5.57
C THR A 195 -12.83 -12.88 6.38
N THR A 196 -11.55 -12.65 6.70
CA THR A 196 -10.75 -13.57 7.50
C THR A 196 -11.33 -13.76 8.90
N SER A 197 -11.79 -12.69 9.55
CA SER A 197 -12.41 -12.76 10.86
C SER A 197 -13.70 -13.60 10.85
N ILE A 198 -14.54 -13.46 9.83
CA ILE A 198 -15.76 -14.24 9.67
C ILE A 198 -15.42 -15.73 9.45
N VAL A 199 -14.41 -16.02 8.61
CA VAL A 199 -13.94 -17.41 8.41
C VAL A 199 -13.44 -18.02 9.71
N ILE A 200 -12.65 -17.30 10.48
CA ILE A 200 -12.11 -17.74 11.77
C ILE A 200 -13.27 -18.02 12.75
N ALA A 201 -14.21 -17.08 12.86
CA ALA A 201 -15.37 -17.21 13.74
C ALA A 201 -16.21 -18.43 13.38
N ARG A 202 -16.57 -18.58 12.09
CA ARG A 202 -17.31 -19.75 11.58
C ARG A 202 -16.60 -21.06 11.90
N ASN A 203 -15.32 -21.14 11.57
CA ASN A 203 -14.54 -22.37 11.74
C ASN A 203 -14.27 -22.72 13.20
N ASN A 204 -14.29 -21.75 14.09
CA ASN A 204 -14.19 -21.95 15.53
C ASN A 204 -15.51 -22.46 16.12
N LEU A 205 -16.62 -21.86 15.71
CA LEU A 205 -17.95 -22.25 16.20
C LEU A 205 -18.43 -23.57 15.57
N PHE A 206 -18.05 -23.83 14.34
CA PHE A 206 -18.48 -24.99 13.56
C PHE A 206 -17.29 -25.63 12.83
N PRO A 207 -16.42 -26.36 13.55
CA PRO A 207 -15.16 -26.90 12.99
C PRO A 207 -15.34 -27.77 11.74
N SER A 208 -16.45 -28.51 11.65
CA SER A 208 -16.76 -29.37 10.48
C SER A 208 -16.91 -28.55 9.18
N THR A 209 -17.21 -27.26 9.25
CA THR A 209 -17.32 -26.42 8.05
C THR A 209 -16.01 -26.27 7.28
N LYS A 210 -14.88 -26.65 7.86
CA LYS A 210 -13.57 -26.64 7.18
C LYS A 210 -13.45 -27.73 6.11
N THR A 211 -14.12 -28.86 6.30
CA THR A 211 -14.01 -30.07 5.47
C THR A 211 -15.32 -30.44 4.80
N ASP A 212 -16.43 -30.33 5.50
CA ASP A 212 -17.71 -30.89 5.10
C ASP A 212 -18.66 -29.84 4.49
N GLY A 213 -18.18 -28.56 4.41
CA GLY A 213 -19.06 -27.48 3.99
C GLY A 213 -20.12 -27.14 5.04
N TYR A 214 -21.22 -26.54 4.62
CA TYR A 214 -22.27 -26.08 5.55
C TYR A 214 -23.29 -27.16 5.91
N GLY A 215 -23.45 -28.17 5.08
CA GLY A 215 -24.53 -29.12 5.21
C GLY A 215 -25.88 -28.39 5.19
N ASP A 216 -26.77 -28.77 6.10
CA ASP A 216 -28.09 -28.15 6.26
C ASP A 216 -28.09 -26.88 7.13
N ARG A 217 -26.92 -26.42 7.56
CA ARG A 217 -26.79 -25.22 8.40
C ARG A 217 -27.01 -23.95 7.59
N ARG A 218 -27.81 -23.05 8.17
CA ARG A 218 -27.97 -21.69 7.68
C ARG A 218 -27.33 -20.74 8.68
N PHE A 219 -26.35 -19.98 8.21
CA PHE A 219 -25.67 -18.99 9.03
C PHE A 219 -26.30 -17.62 8.85
N VAL A 220 -26.28 -16.84 9.92
CA VAL A 220 -26.73 -15.44 9.93
C VAL A 220 -25.61 -14.59 10.49
N LEU A 221 -25.28 -13.52 9.80
CA LEU A 221 -24.30 -12.53 10.21
C LEU A 221 -25.03 -11.23 10.59
N PHE A 222 -24.89 -10.80 11.83
CA PHE A 222 -25.44 -9.52 12.29
C PHE A 222 -24.40 -8.43 12.16
N THR A 223 -24.78 -7.30 11.56
CA THR A 223 -23.95 -6.11 11.44
C THR A 223 -24.78 -4.86 11.61
N SER A 224 -24.12 -3.70 11.80
CA SER A 224 -24.78 -2.41 11.85
C SER A 224 -25.35 -2.02 10.47
N ALA A 225 -26.47 -1.30 10.45
CA ALA A 225 -27.04 -0.74 9.22
C ALA A 225 -26.07 0.20 8.48
N HIS A 226 -25.11 0.79 9.20
CA HIS A 226 -24.07 1.65 8.67
C HIS A 226 -22.71 0.94 8.62
N GLY A 227 -22.68 -0.39 8.75
CA GLY A 227 -21.47 -1.19 8.63
C GLY A 227 -20.84 -1.07 7.25
N HIS A 228 -19.51 -1.25 7.19
CA HIS A 228 -18.83 -1.23 5.90
C HIS A 228 -19.31 -2.39 5.01
N TYR A 229 -19.57 -2.09 3.75
CA TYR A 229 -20.09 -3.06 2.76
C TYR A 229 -19.28 -4.34 2.61
N SER A 230 -18.02 -4.37 3.07
CA SER A 230 -17.19 -5.58 3.06
C SER A 230 -17.75 -6.71 3.91
N ILE A 231 -18.56 -6.41 4.93
CA ILE A 231 -19.23 -7.42 5.76
C ILE A 231 -20.28 -8.16 4.92
N GLU A 232 -21.12 -7.42 4.20
CA GLU A 232 -22.12 -7.98 3.29
C GLU A 232 -21.44 -8.78 2.15
N LYS A 233 -20.40 -8.23 1.53
CA LYS A 233 -19.63 -8.96 0.51
C LYS A 233 -19.00 -10.23 1.06
N ALA A 234 -18.47 -10.20 2.27
CA ALA A 234 -17.92 -11.41 2.90
C ALA A 234 -19.01 -12.45 3.16
N ALA A 235 -20.21 -12.04 3.60
CA ALA A 235 -21.35 -12.94 3.76
C ALA A 235 -21.70 -13.61 2.44
N GLN A 236 -21.85 -12.86 1.36
CA GLN A 236 -22.11 -13.37 0.01
C GLN A 236 -21.02 -14.35 -0.46
N MET A 237 -19.74 -13.99 -0.30
CA MET A 237 -18.60 -14.84 -0.70
C MET A 237 -18.55 -16.15 0.08
N LEU A 238 -18.97 -16.12 1.33
CA LEU A 238 -18.91 -17.26 2.24
C LEU A 238 -20.23 -18.07 2.27
N GLY A 239 -21.26 -17.67 1.55
CA GLY A 239 -22.53 -18.37 1.44
C GLY A 239 -23.41 -18.27 2.71
N PHE A 240 -23.35 -17.14 3.42
CA PHE A 240 -24.24 -16.82 4.54
C PHE A 240 -25.60 -16.36 4.05
#